data_d22d13b48f86a8a3c2032e6458a6a45b
#
_entry.id   d22d13b48f86a8a3c2032e6458a6a45b
#
_cell.length_a   1.000
_cell.length_b   1.000
_cell.length_c   1.000
_cell.angle_alpha   90.00
_cell.angle_beta   90.00
_cell.angle_gamma   90.00
#
_symmetry.space_group_name_H-M   'P 1'
#
loop_
_entity.id
_entity.type
_entity.pdbx_description
1 polymer ?
#
loop_
_entity_poly.entity_id
_entity_poly.type
_entity_poly.pdbx_seq_one_letter_code
_entity_poly.pdbx_strand_id
1 'polypeptide(L)'
;DKEIVAFANSSGGKIFLGVNDASEVKGIEITNKLKSQVQDIARNCDPSIKIDLNEIENVKGVIVVGIEEGENKPYSCKDGFYLRMGANSQKMKRDEIIEIVKNNNQFDFDSSYFRNQKDFNHEKFDTFLKRWNLKTDLSSLDILRSMKLVDGDKNFSNASLLLFGKEVQQIFPSAYLECVLFKDKD
;
A
#
# COMPACT_ATOMS: atom_id res chain seq x y z
N ASP A 1 0.09 21.38 3.03
CA ASP A 1 0.43 20.05 2.53
C ASP A 1 0.61 19.01 3.62
N LYS A 2 1.41 19.28 4.69
CA LYS A 2 1.70 18.35 5.79
C LYS A 2 0.45 17.82 6.50
N GLU A 3 -0.50 18.72 6.81
CA GLU A 3 -1.75 18.36 7.50
C GLU A 3 -2.61 17.45 6.61
N ILE A 4 -2.73 17.74 5.31
CA ILE A 4 -3.50 16.93 4.37
C ILE A 4 -2.92 15.52 4.29
N VAL A 5 -1.59 15.42 4.14
CA VAL A 5 -0.87 14.13 4.12
C VAL A 5 -1.06 13.36 5.43
N ALA A 6 -0.92 14.05 6.57
CA ALA A 6 -1.06 13.42 7.88
C ALA A 6 -2.47 12.85 8.11
N PHE A 7 -3.51 13.56 7.67
CA PHE A 7 -4.89 13.06 7.74
C PHE A 7 -5.11 11.88 6.79
N ALA A 8 -4.62 11.94 5.54
CA ALA A 8 -4.75 10.84 4.58
C ALA A 8 -4.03 9.56 5.04
N ASN A 9 -2.87 9.70 5.70
CA ASN A 9 -2.14 8.57 6.27
C ASN A 9 -2.77 8.02 7.56
N SER A 10 -3.67 8.77 8.19
CA SER A 10 -4.39 8.36 9.41
C SER A 10 -5.84 7.99 9.08
N SER A 11 -6.78 8.36 9.93
CA SER A 11 -8.22 8.05 9.78
C SER A 11 -9.00 9.16 9.06
N GLY A 12 -8.34 9.97 8.23
CA GLY A 12 -8.94 11.16 7.65
C GLY A 12 -9.13 12.29 8.66
N GLY A 13 -9.88 13.30 8.27
CA GLY A 13 -10.20 14.41 9.15
C GLY A 13 -10.66 15.67 8.43
N LYS A 14 -10.74 16.78 9.19
CA LYS A 14 -11.20 18.06 8.65
C LYS A 14 -10.23 19.16 9.04
N ILE A 15 -9.92 20.04 8.10
CA ILE A 15 -9.15 21.27 8.31
C ILE A 15 -10.07 22.46 8.14
N PHE A 16 -10.10 23.36 9.11
CA PHE A 16 -10.90 24.56 9.06
C PHE A 16 -10.00 25.75 8.69
N LEU A 17 -10.26 26.36 7.55
CA LEU A 17 -9.61 27.60 7.12
C LEU A 17 -10.50 28.77 7.54
N GLY A 18 -9.92 29.77 8.20
CA GLY A 18 -10.65 30.94 8.73
C GLY A 18 -11.00 30.84 10.21
N VAL A 19 -10.51 29.79 10.91
CA VAL A 19 -10.64 29.62 12.36
C VAL A 19 -9.25 29.59 12.98
N ASN A 20 -9.07 30.26 14.12
CA ASN A 20 -7.80 30.23 14.85
C ASN A 20 -7.76 29.11 15.90
N ASP A 21 -6.58 28.93 16.55
CA ASP A 21 -6.37 27.90 17.58
C ASP A 21 -7.23 28.06 18.83
N ALA A 22 -7.77 29.29 19.09
CA ALA A 22 -8.70 29.54 20.15
C ALA A 22 -10.17 29.23 19.77
N SER A 23 -10.39 28.55 18.63
CA SER A 23 -11.71 28.23 18.07
C SER A 23 -12.55 29.46 17.70
N GLU A 24 -11.93 30.63 17.53
CA GLU A 24 -12.61 31.86 17.11
C GLU A 24 -12.64 31.94 15.57
N VAL A 25 -13.76 32.31 15.02
CA VAL A 25 -13.92 32.57 13.59
C VAL A 25 -13.29 33.95 13.27
N LYS A 26 -12.16 33.93 12.60
CA LYS A 26 -11.54 35.15 12.07
C LYS A 26 -12.08 35.50 10.68
N GLY A 27 -12.50 34.48 9.95
CA GLY A 27 -12.92 34.59 8.58
C GLY A 27 -11.79 34.83 7.60
N ILE A 28 -11.96 34.35 6.39
CA ILE A 28 -11.07 34.60 5.25
C ILE A 28 -11.90 35.01 4.05
N GLU A 29 -11.32 35.68 3.07
CA GLU A 29 -11.96 35.92 1.80
C GLU A 29 -11.93 34.64 0.96
N ILE A 30 -13.13 34.07 0.75
CA ILE A 30 -13.27 32.84 -0.02
C ILE A 30 -13.29 33.19 -1.52
N THR A 31 -12.19 32.93 -2.20
CA THR A 31 -12.02 33.15 -3.62
C THR A 31 -11.84 31.84 -4.37
N ASN A 32 -12.17 31.80 -5.65
CA ASN A 32 -11.86 30.65 -6.52
C ASN A 32 -10.36 30.35 -6.55
N LYS A 33 -9.52 31.38 -6.44
CA LYS A 33 -8.08 31.25 -6.36
C LYS A 33 -7.65 30.46 -5.12
N LEU A 34 -8.22 30.78 -3.95
CA LEU A 34 -7.95 30.05 -2.70
C LEU A 34 -8.36 28.59 -2.81
N LYS A 35 -9.57 28.31 -3.32
CA LYS A 35 -10.05 26.94 -3.54
C LYS A 35 -9.14 26.15 -4.47
N SER A 36 -8.72 26.74 -5.58
CA SER A 36 -7.77 26.12 -6.51
C SER A 36 -6.42 25.86 -5.86
N GLN A 37 -5.89 26.78 -5.07
CA GLN A 37 -4.63 26.57 -4.34
C GLN A 37 -4.70 25.38 -3.38
N VAL A 38 -5.80 25.20 -2.64
CA VAL A 38 -5.98 24.07 -1.72
C VAL A 38 -6.08 22.75 -2.52
N GLN A 39 -6.79 22.75 -3.64
CA GLN A 39 -6.87 21.58 -4.54
C GLN A 39 -5.52 21.24 -5.14
N ASP A 40 -4.74 22.23 -5.56
CA ASP A 40 -3.40 22.03 -6.12
C ASP A 40 -2.45 21.43 -5.08
N ILE A 41 -2.54 21.87 -3.82
CA ILE A 41 -1.77 21.27 -2.71
C ILE A 41 -2.07 19.78 -2.57
N ALA A 42 -3.34 19.40 -2.57
CA ALA A 42 -3.74 18.00 -2.43
C ALA A 42 -3.36 17.16 -3.66
N ARG A 43 -3.48 17.73 -4.85
CA ARG A 43 -3.08 17.08 -6.11
C ARG A 43 -1.57 16.86 -6.22
N ASN A 44 -0.76 17.76 -5.66
CA ASN A 44 0.70 17.69 -5.67
C ASN A 44 1.27 16.77 -4.57
N CYS A 45 0.43 16.11 -3.78
CA CYS A 45 0.84 15.01 -2.92
C CYS A 45 1.09 13.75 -3.75
N ASP A 46 1.88 12.83 -3.22
CA ASP A 46 2.20 11.56 -3.86
C ASP A 46 1.85 10.38 -2.93
N PRO A 47 0.88 9.54 -3.31
CA PRO A 47 -0.12 9.73 -4.37
C PRO A 47 -0.97 11.00 -4.16
N SER A 48 -1.67 11.45 -5.23
CA SER A 48 -2.58 12.60 -5.10
C SER A 48 -3.73 12.29 -4.14
N ILE A 49 -4.10 13.28 -3.32
CA ILE A 49 -5.15 13.12 -2.29
C ILE A 49 -6.43 13.80 -2.77
N LYS A 50 -7.55 13.06 -2.69
CA LYS A 50 -8.87 13.64 -2.92
C LYS A 50 -9.30 14.41 -1.67
N ILE A 51 -9.84 15.60 -1.87
CA ILE A 51 -10.35 16.47 -0.81
C ILE A 51 -11.71 17.02 -1.17
N ASP A 52 -12.53 17.26 -0.16
CA ASP A 52 -13.79 17.97 -0.28
C ASP A 52 -13.67 19.37 0.29
N LEU A 53 -14.17 20.36 -0.46
CA LEU A 53 -14.17 21.77 -0.03
C LEU A 53 -15.60 22.23 0.18
N ASN A 54 -15.98 22.49 1.42
CA ASN A 54 -17.31 22.92 1.80
C ASN A 54 -17.26 24.25 2.55
N GLU A 55 -18.12 25.18 2.18
CA GLU A 55 -18.36 26.39 2.97
C GLU A 55 -19.40 26.08 4.05
N ILE A 56 -19.22 26.65 5.24
CA ILE A 56 -20.21 26.47 6.32
C ILE A 56 -21.34 27.46 6.11
N GLU A 57 -22.56 26.93 5.99
CA GLU A 57 -23.77 27.76 5.95
C GLU A 57 -23.85 28.63 7.22
N ASN A 58 -24.23 29.90 7.05
CA ASN A 58 -24.39 30.91 8.12
C ASN A 58 -23.10 31.32 8.83
N VAL A 59 -21.90 30.86 8.41
CA VAL A 59 -20.60 31.32 8.94
C VAL A 59 -19.76 31.85 7.79
N LYS A 60 -19.69 33.17 7.66
CA LYS A 60 -18.91 33.79 6.57
C LYS A 60 -17.40 33.58 6.76
N GLY A 61 -16.72 33.23 5.67
CA GLY A 61 -15.27 33.19 5.64
C GLY A 61 -14.65 31.92 6.25
N VAL A 62 -15.38 30.81 6.30
CA VAL A 62 -14.85 29.53 6.77
C VAL A 62 -15.02 28.46 5.67
N ILE A 63 -13.92 27.82 5.30
CA ILE A 63 -13.91 26.64 4.46
C ILE A 63 -13.49 25.42 5.29
N VAL A 64 -14.23 24.35 5.16
CA VAL A 64 -13.89 23.03 5.67
C VAL A 64 -13.27 22.22 4.55
N VAL A 65 -12.02 21.79 4.74
CA VAL A 65 -11.34 20.85 3.87
C VAL A 65 -11.52 19.47 4.48
N GLY A 66 -12.36 18.63 3.87
CA GLY A 66 -12.54 17.22 4.23
C GLY A 66 -11.47 16.36 3.58
N ILE A 67 -10.81 15.53 4.36
CA ILE A 67 -9.81 14.55 3.90
C ILE A 67 -10.28 13.18 4.37
N GLU A 68 -10.49 12.25 3.45
CA GLU A 68 -10.77 10.86 3.79
C GLU A 68 -9.48 10.10 4.11
N GLU A 69 -9.62 8.99 4.83
CA GLU A 69 -8.53 8.03 5.00
C GLU A 69 -8.08 7.51 3.63
N GLY A 70 -6.79 7.60 3.36
CA GLY A 70 -6.25 7.17 2.08
C GLY A 70 -6.12 5.65 1.96
N GLU A 71 -6.50 5.11 0.82
CA GLU A 71 -6.41 3.68 0.51
C GLU A 71 -4.98 3.25 0.13
N ASN A 72 -4.22 4.15 -0.48
CA ASN A 72 -2.89 3.86 -1.04
C ASN A 72 -1.76 4.47 -0.19
N LYS A 73 -1.80 4.25 1.14
CA LYS A 73 -0.76 4.71 2.06
C LYS A 73 0.59 4.02 1.77
N PRO A 74 1.72 4.71 2.01
CA PRO A 74 1.85 6.03 2.61
C PRO A 74 1.79 7.17 1.58
N TYR A 75 1.07 8.22 1.88
CA TYR A 75 1.07 9.47 1.14
C TYR A 75 2.21 10.38 1.59
N SER A 76 2.75 11.16 0.66
CA SER A 76 3.81 12.13 0.93
C SER A 76 3.53 13.50 0.33
N CYS A 77 4.21 14.51 0.82
CA CYS A 77 4.34 15.81 0.19
C CYS A 77 5.83 16.12 -0.04
N LYS A 78 6.13 17.31 -0.59
CA LYS A 78 7.52 17.75 -0.81
C LYS A 78 8.44 17.66 0.41
N ASP A 79 7.88 17.78 1.63
CA ASP A 79 8.62 17.75 2.89
C ASP A 79 8.71 16.34 3.49
N GLY A 80 8.09 15.33 2.87
CA GLY A 80 8.11 13.93 3.26
C GLY A 80 6.77 13.39 3.72
N PHE A 81 6.82 12.32 4.49
CA PHE A 81 5.68 11.57 5.01
C PHE A 81 5.29 12.08 6.39
N TYR A 82 4.00 12.26 6.64
CA TYR A 82 3.46 12.72 7.91
C TYR A 82 2.31 11.83 8.37
N LEU A 83 2.20 11.66 9.68
CA LEU A 83 1.14 10.92 10.35
C LEU A 83 0.47 11.80 11.40
N ARG A 84 -0.84 11.68 11.58
CA ARG A 84 -1.56 12.38 12.62
C ARG A 84 -1.42 11.62 13.95
N MET A 85 -0.84 12.27 14.94
CA MET A 85 -0.69 11.74 16.30
C MET A 85 -1.42 12.66 17.27
N GLY A 86 -2.68 12.31 17.57
CA GLY A 86 -3.56 13.17 18.36
C GLY A 86 -3.79 14.54 17.67
N ALA A 87 -3.43 15.61 18.33
CA ALA A 87 -3.60 16.98 17.81
C ALA A 87 -2.50 17.44 16.84
N ASN A 88 -1.41 16.68 16.68
CA ASN A 88 -0.24 17.11 15.92
C ASN A 88 0.01 16.22 14.69
N SER A 89 0.53 16.84 13.64
CA SER A 89 1.08 16.13 12.48
C SER A 89 2.58 15.98 12.65
N GLN A 90 3.05 14.74 12.74
CA GLN A 90 4.47 14.42 12.96
C GLN A 90 5.07 13.80 11.71
N LYS A 91 6.32 14.13 11.43
CA LYS A 91 7.07 13.52 10.33
C LYS A 91 7.38 12.07 10.68
N MET A 92 7.02 11.16 9.79
CA MET A 92 7.28 9.74 9.97
C MET A 92 8.76 9.42 9.98
N LYS A 93 9.16 8.51 10.86
CA LYS A 93 10.46 7.87 10.85
C LYS A 93 10.48 6.72 9.82
N ARG A 94 11.68 6.30 9.46
CA ARG A 94 11.89 5.20 8.50
C ARG A 94 11.08 3.94 8.81
N ASP A 95 11.09 3.53 10.08
CA ASP A 95 10.46 2.26 10.48
C ASP A 95 8.93 2.35 10.42
N GLU A 96 8.34 3.51 10.74
CA GLU A 96 6.90 3.77 10.60
C GLU A 96 6.46 3.73 9.12
N ILE A 97 7.27 4.28 8.21
CA ILE A 97 7.01 4.20 6.77
C ILE A 97 7.03 2.75 6.30
N ILE A 98 8.04 1.97 6.72
CA ILE A 98 8.17 0.55 6.36
C ILE A 98 6.97 -0.24 6.90
N GLU A 99 6.51 0.05 8.12
CA GLU A 99 5.37 -0.62 8.72
C GLU A 99 4.07 -0.36 7.95
N ILE A 100 3.81 0.90 7.58
CA ILE A 100 2.62 1.25 6.78
C ILE A 100 2.66 0.57 5.42
N VAL A 101 3.82 0.57 4.75
CA VAL A 101 4.00 -0.10 3.46
C VAL A 101 3.73 -1.60 3.56
N LYS A 102 4.19 -2.27 4.62
CA LYS A 102 3.94 -3.71 4.85
C LYS A 102 2.46 -3.99 5.13
N ASN A 103 1.81 -3.14 5.95
CA ASN A 103 0.42 -3.36 6.36
C ASN A 103 -0.60 -3.09 5.25
N ASN A 104 -0.25 -2.27 4.26
CA ASN A 104 -1.16 -1.95 3.14
C ASN A 104 -1.13 -2.95 1.99
N ASN A 105 -0.53 -4.14 2.17
CA ASN A 105 -0.41 -5.19 1.13
C ASN A 105 0.13 -4.67 -0.22
N GLN A 106 0.78 -3.51 -0.24
CA GLN A 106 1.42 -2.99 -1.46
C GLN A 106 2.67 -3.79 -1.83
N PHE A 107 3.20 -4.57 -0.89
CA PHE A 107 4.17 -5.63 -1.14
C PHE A 107 3.44 -6.96 -1.03
N ASP A 108 2.81 -7.37 -2.10
CA ASP A 108 2.43 -8.76 -2.28
C ASP A 108 3.72 -9.58 -2.41
N PHE A 109 4.15 -10.16 -1.28
CA PHE A 109 5.37 -10.96 -1.21
C PHE A 109 5.36 -12.07 -2.25
N ASP A 110 4.21 -12.68 -2.45
CA ASP A 110 4.05 -13.82 -3.36
C ASP A 110 4.25 -13.41 -4.82
N SER A 111 3.79 -12.23 -5.20
CA SER A 111 3.91 -11.67 -6.55
C SER A 111 5.25 -10.95 -6.80
N SER A 112 6.06 -10.73 -5.79
CA SER A 112 7.40 -10.14 -5.95
C SER A 112 8.29 -11.09 -6.73
N TYR A 113 9.04 -10.57 -7.71
CA TYR A 113 9.88 -11.38 -8.60
C TYR A 113 11.33 -11.46 -8.13
N PHE A 114 11.87 -12.66 -8.15
CA PHE A 114 13.27 -12.97 -7.84
C PHE A 114 14.06 -13.22 -9.12
N ARG A 115 15.23 -12.60 -9.29
CA ARG A 115 16.00 -12.69 -10.55
C ARG A 115 16.76 -13.98 -10.74
N ASN A 116 16.70 -14.95 -9.82
CA ASN A 116 17.53 -16.14 -9.88
C ASN A 116 16.79 -17.33 -10.52
N GLN A 117 16.94 -17.49 -11.86
CA GLN A 117 16.34 -18.59 -12.61
C GLN A 117 16.89 -19.98 -12.22
N LYS A 118 18.09 -20.05 -11.61
CA LYS A 118 18.78 -21.29 -11.27
C LYS A 118 18.11 -22.07 -10.14
N ASP A 119 17.35 -21.36 -9.31
CA ASP A 119 16.73 -21.93 -8.10
C ASP A 119 15.36 -22.58 -8.38
N PHE A 120 14.79 -22.38 -9.56
CA PHE A 120 13.54 -23.03 -9.96
C PHE A 120 13.79 -24.49 -10.38
N ASN A 121 12.93 -25.41 -9.90
CA ASN A 121 12.96 -26.81 -10.21
C ASN A 121 11.87 -27.19 -11.22
N HIS A 122 12.27 -27.35 -12.47
CA HIS A 122 11.34 -27.68 -13.56
C HIS A 122 10.69 -29.07 -13.37
N GLU A 123 11.39 -30.06 -12.79
CA GLU A 123 10.85 -31.39 -12.57
C GLU A 123 9.70 -31.40 -11.55
N LYS A 124 9.83 -30.59 -10.47
CA LYS A 124 8.74 -30.39 -9.49
C LYS A 124 7.52 -29.79 -10.18
N PHE A 125 7.72 -28.80 -11.06
CA PHE A 125 6.63 -28.16 -11.78
C PHE A 125 5.98 -29.10 -12.78
N ASP A 126 6.74 -29.85 -13.55
CA ASP A 126 6.21 -30.84 -14.50
C ASP A 126 5.43 -31.94 -13.76
N THR A 127 5.90 -32.36 -12.59
CA THR A 127 5.17 -33.32 -11.75
C THR A 127 3.85 -32.76 -11.26
N PHE A 128 3.82 -31.49 -10.87
CA PHE A 128 2.59 -30.78 -10.51
C PHE A 128 1.60 -30.73 -11.69
N LEU A 129 2.05 -30.36 -12.88
CA LEU A 129 1.20 -30.34 -14.09
C LEU A 129 0.61 -31.71 -14.41
N LYS A 130 1.41 -32.77 -14.30
CA LYS A 130 0.93 -34.14 -14.50
C LYS A 130 -0.15 -34.53 -13.48
N ARG A 131 0.00 -34.19 -12.22
CA ARG A 131 -0.99 -34.46 -11.18
C ARG A 131 -2.28 -33.65 -11.37
N TRP A 132 -2.16 -32.44 -11.89
CA TRP A 132 -3.32 -31.57 -12.18
C TRP A 132 -4.09 -32.01 -13.40
N ASN A 133 -3.53 -32.96 -14.18
CA ASN A 133 -4.12 -33.50 -15.40
C ASN A 133 -4.57 -32.42 -16.40
N LEU A 134 -3.80 -31.35 -16.50
CA LEU A 134 -4.09 -30.20 -17.34
C LEU A 134 -3.91 -30.61 -18.82
N LYS A 135 -5.00 -30.74 -19.55
CA LYS A 135 -4.97 -30.93 -20.99
C LYS A 135 -4.83 -29.59 -21.69
N THR A 136 -3.65 -29.23 -22.11
CA THR A 136 -3.37 -27.99 -22.83
C THR A 136 -2.19 -28.16 -23.77
N ASP A 137 -2.23 -27.42 -24.86
CA ASP A 137 -1.12 -27.33 -25.82
C ASP A 137 -0.12 -26.22 -25.45
N LEU A 138 -0.31 -25.53 -24.31
CA LEU A 138 0.57 -24.47 -23.84
C LEU A 138 1.90 -25.04 -23.36
N SER A 139 2.98 -24.30 -23.61
CA SER A 139 4.28 -24.64 -23.03
C SER A 139 4.27 -24.44 -21.50
N SER A 140 5.16 -25.15 -20.78
CA SER A 140 5.34 -24.96 -19.32
C SER A 140 5.60 -23.50 -18.96
N LEU A 141 6.31 -22.74 -19.81
CA LEU A 141 6.58 -21.32 -19.60
C LEU A 141 5.32 -20.45 -19.75
N ASP A 142 4.45 -20.77 -20.72
CA ASP A 142 3.22 -20.02 -20.92
C ASP A 142 2.22 -20.28 -19.79
N ILE A 143 2.22 -21.51 -19.27
CA ILE A 143 1.45 -21.84 -18.06
C ILE A 143 1.96 -21.04 -16.86
N LEU A 144 3.27 -21.00 -16.63
CA LEU A 144 3.88 -20.20 -15.56
C LEU A 144 3.53 -18.71 -15.68
N ARG A 145 3.54 -18.16 -16.90
CA ARG A 145 3.13 -16.77 -17.16
C ARG A 145 1.65 -16.55 -16.87
N SER A 146 0.78 -17.44 -17.31
CA SER A 146 -0.67 -17.33 -17.05
C SER A 146 -1.01 -17.40 -15.57
N MET A 147 -0.21 -18.14 -14.79
CA MET A 147 -0.30 -18.21 -13.32
C MET A 147 0.41 -17.04 -12.61
N LYS A 148 1.01 -16.10 -13.33
CA LYS A 148 1.83 -14.99 -12.79
C LYS A 148 3.01 -15.47 -11.93
N LEU A 149 3.53 -16.66 -12.21
CA LEU A 149 4.67 -17.23 -11.52
C LEU A 149 6.01 -16.83 -12.16
N VAL A 150 5.98 -16.31 -13.38
CA VAL A 150 7.14 -15.76 -14.11
C VAL A 150 6.73 -14.51 -14.88
N ASP A 151 7.59 -13.51 -14.92
CA ASP A 151 7.39 -12.29 -15.70
C ASP A 151 7.89 -12.39 -17.16
N GLY A 152 7.78 -11.28 -17.90
CA GLY A 152 8.24 -11.18 -19.29
C GLY A 152 9.76 -11.38 -19.43
N ASP A 153 10.54 -10.99 -18.42
CA ASP A 153 12.00 -11.08 -18.38
C ASP A 153 12.50 -12.42 -17.81
N LYS A 154 11.59 -13.38 -17.60
CA LYS A 154 11.85 -14.70 -17.02
C LYS A 154 12.37 -14.64 -15.56
N ASN A 155 11.96 -13.62 -14.81
CA ASN A 155 12.15 -13.63 -13.36
C ASN A 155 11.01 -14.41 -12.70
N PHE A 156 11.35 -15.26 -11.76
CA PHE A 156 10.40 -16.08 -11.02
C PHE A 156 9.86 -15.33 -9.80
N SER A 157 8.56 -15.42 -9.55
CA SER A 157 7.95 -14.85 -8.36
C SER A 157 8.34 -15.62 -7.09
N ASN A 158 8.23 -15.00 -5.92
CA ASN A 158 8.46 -15.68 -4.65
C ASN A 158 7.53 -16.89 -4.48
N ALA A 159 6.27 -16.78 -4.92
CA ALA A 159 5.34 -17.92 -4.93
C ALA A 159 5.86 -19.09 -5.74
N SER A 160 6.44 -18.83 -6.93
CA SER A 160 7.00 -19.89 -7.77
C SER A 160 8.18 -20.59 -7.10
N LEU A 161 9.04 -19.86 -6.40
CA LEU A 161 10.20 -20.42 -5.70
C LEU A 161 9.80 -21.12 -4.41
N LEU A 162 8.79 -20.64 -3.69
CA LEU A 162 8.23 -21.33 -2.52
C LEU A 162 7.63 -22.69 -2.90
N LEU A 163 6.91 -22.77 -4.03
CA LEU A 163 6.26 -23.99 -4.47
C LEU A 163 7.22 -24.95 -5.20
N PHE A 164 8.08 -24.41 -6.04
CA PHE A 164 8.87 -25.18 -7.00
C PHE A 164 10.38 -24.92 -6.89
N GLY A 165 10.84 -24.23 -5.85
CA GLY A 165 12.28 -24.01 -5.64
C GLY A 165 13.03 -25.31 -5.34
N LYS A 166 14.34 -25.35 -5.68
CA LYS A 166 15.23 -26.45 -5.35
C LYS A 166 15.51 -26.50 -3.84
N GLU A 167 16.06 -25.41 -3.31
CA GLU A 167 16.49 -25.28 -1.92
C GLU A 167 15.76 -24.11 -1.27
N VAL A 168 14.45 -24.30 -1.05
CA VAL A 168 13.54 -23.22 -0.61
C VAL A 168 14.04 -22.54 0.67
N GLN A 169 14.53 -23.31 1.65
CA GLN A 169 15.00 -22.78 2.93
C GLN A 169 16.30 -21.95 2.84
N GLN A 170 17.09 -22.12 1.77
CA GLN A 170 18.24 -21.25 1.53
C GLN A 170 17.80 -19.86 1.05
N ILE A 171 16.69 -19.79 0.30
CA ILE A 171 16.13 -18.54 -0.21
C ILE A 171 15.22 -17.91 0.87
N PHE A 172 14.38 -18.73 1.48
CA PHE A 172 13.38 -18.35 2.48
C PHE A 172 13.57 -19.18 3.76
N PRO A 173 14.47 -18.80 4.66
CA PRO A 173 14.80 -19.60 5.85
C PRO A 173 13.59 -19.92 6.75
N SER A 174 12.58 -19.08 6.75
CA SER A 174 11.36 -19.25 7.54
C SER A 174 10.24 -20.01 6.81
N ALA A 175 10.46 -20.47 5.58
CA ALA A 175 9.47 -21.21 4.79
C ALA A 175 9.44 -22.70 5.18
N TYR A 176 8.87 -23.01 6.33
CA TYR A 176 8.64 -24.37 6.81
C TYR A 176 7.23 -24.54 7.34
N LEU A 177 6.74 -25.77 7.31
CA LEU A 177 5.45 -26.16 7.87
C LEU A 177 5.71 -27.10 9.07
N GLU A 178 5.23 -26.70 10.23
CA GLU A 178 5.27 -27.52 11.43
C GLU A 178 3.91 -28.18 11.65
N CYS A 179 3.88 -29.51 11.66
CA CYS A 179 2.67 -30.29 11.87
C CYS A 179 2.75 -31.03 13.21
N VAL A 180 1.81 -30.79 14.11
CA VAL A 180 1.71 -31.47 15.40
C VAL A 180 0.46 -32.33 15.45
N LEU A 181 0.63 -33.63 15.66
CA LEU A 181 -0.45 -34.57 15.88
C LEU A 181 -0.66 -34.78 17.37
N PHE A 182 -1.76 -34.28 17.89
CA PHE A 182 -2.18 -34.61 19.28
C PHE A 182 -2.91 -35.95 19.27
N LYS A 183 -2.38 -36.93 20.03
CA LYS A 183 -3.11 -38.16 20.29
C LYS A 183 -3.87 -37.95 21.57
N ASP A 184 -5.20 -38.19 21.54
CA ASP A 184 -5.99 -38.27 22.78
C ASP A 184 -5.38 -39.31 23.68
N LYS A 185 -5.26 -38.98 24.96
CA LYS A 185 -4.98 -39.97 26.00
C LYS A 185 -6.32 -40.58 26.33
N ASP A 186 -6.52 -41.87 25.98
CA ASP A 186 -7.55 -42.72 26.54
C ASP A 186 -7.39 -42.80 28.08
#